data_c3ab1e0769f748a98477a5cb7ea1a294
#
_entry.id   c3ab1e0769f748a98477a5cb7ea1a294
#
_cell.length_a   1.000
_cell.length_b   1.000
_cell.length_c   1.000
_cell.angle_alpha   90.00
_cell.angle_beta   90.00
_cell.angle_gamma   90.00
#
_symmetry.space_group_name_H-M   'P 1'
#
loop_
_entity.id
_entity.type
_entity.pdbx_description
1 polymer ?
#
loop_
_entity_poly.entity_id
_entity_poly.type
_entity_poly.pdbx_seq_one_letter_code
_entity_poly.pdbx_strand_id
1 'polypeptide(L)'
;AIRDASAAPCPILPSAWRSPVRRAPEWGNMEVTRRRVDRAALLAAMERHFGFRTFRPGQAELIEAVLSGRDALGVLATGSGKSLCYQLPALLLSGVCVVVSPLIALMEDQVAALHARGFRGVTALHSGLDPDERRRREDRLCAGAYRLVYVSPERLAQPAFVRRLARVGVSLFVVDEAHCISQWGHEFRPDYLRLGQVVHGLGRPPTLALTATAPPPVQKDIVTALKMRDPVRVVLPVNRDNLAFDRVWVNGEAEKQAVLAERLLRLAGPGIVYVATREAAEAFCAWFSCRDGRPAEYFHGGMPADERARILEQFRAGELFVVFATNAFGMGIDKPDVRFVLHAHAPASLEAYVQEAGRAGRDGAPAYACLLYDRADLRCSSG
;
A
#
# COMPACT_ATOMS: atom_id res chain seq x y z
N ALA A 1 -31.49 43.02 -3.13
CA ALA A 1 -30.66 43.08 -4.34
C ALA A 1 -29.25 42.67 -3.97
N ILE A 2 -28.96 41.38 -4.12
CA ILE A 2 -27.58 40.83 -3.94
C ILE A 2 -27.07 40.58 -5.35
N ARG A 3 -26.03 41.33 -5.73
CA ARG A 3 -25.39 41.24 -7.04
C ARG A 3 -24.49 39.98 -7.09
N ASP A 4 -24.66 39.22 -8.17
CA ASP A 4 -23.78 38.15 -8.61
C ASP A 4 -22.33 38.63 -8.71
N ALA A 5 -21.42 37.95 -8.00
CA ALA A 5 -20.00 38.04 -8.21
C ALA A 5 -19.59 36.99 -9.26
N SER A 6 -19.47 37.43 -10.51
CA SER A 6 -18.98 36.64 -11.63
C SER A 6 -17.59 36.06 -11.34
N ALA A 7 -17.48 34.77 -11.57
CA ALA A 7 -16.21 34.03 -11.51
C ALA A 7 -15.22 34.59 -12.53
N ALA A 8 -14.07 35.05 -12.04
CA ALA A 8 -12.94 35.43 -12.92
C ALA A 8 -12.39 34.17 -13.64
N PRO A 9 -12.13 34.24 -14.95
CA PRO A 9 -11.52 33.16 -15.69
C PRO A 9 -10.06 32.95 -15.25
N CYS A 10 -9.66 31.68 -15.15
CA CYS A 10 -8.28 31.27 -14.92
C CYS A 10 -7.36 31.91 -15.97
N PRO A 11 -6.18 32.49 -15.61
CA PRO A 11 -5.31 33.16 -16.56
C PRO A 11 -4.85 32.19 -17.67
N ILE A 12 -5.07 32.59 -18.91
CA ILE A 12 -4.70 31.87 -20.12
C ILE A 12 -3.17 31.80 -20.18
N LEU A 13 -2.62 30.59 -20.22
CA LEU A 13 -1.20 30.32 -20.42
C LEU A 13 -0.72 30.91 -21.78
N PRO A 14 0.52 31.45 -21.86
CA PRO A 14 1.09 32.01 -23.07
C PRO A 14 1.12 30.95 -24.20
N SER A 15 0.89 31.38 -25.43
CA SER A 15 0.78 30.56 -26.64
C SER A 15 2.02 29.70 -26.97
N ALA A 16 3.18 29.99 -26.37
CA ALA A 16 4.42 29.24 -26.51
C ALA A 16 4.40 27.84 -25.85
N TRP A 17 3.40 27.54 -25.03
CA TRP A 17 3.24 26.23 -24.35
C TRP A 17 2.22 25.30 -25.02
N ARG A 18 1.74 25.67 -26.18
CA ARG A 18 0.92 24.80 -27.02
C ARG A 18 1.80 23.84 -27.84
N SER A 19 2.59 23.03 -27.18
CA SER A 19 3.01 21.78 -27.80
C SER A 19 1.73 20.95 -28.05
N PRO A 20 1.57 20.37 -29.28
CA PRO A 20 0.42 19.53 -29.52
C PRO A 20 0.48 18.41 -28.49
N VAL A 21 -0.46 18.46 -27.52
CA VAL A 21 -0.76 17.30 -26.69
C VAL A 21 -1.09 16.22 -27.72
N ARG A 22 -0.14 15.32 -28.00
CA ARG A 22 -0.45 14.08 -28.70
C ARG A 22 -1.64 13.54 -27.93
N ARG A 23 -2.77 13.40 -28.64
CA ARG A 23 -3.96 12.77 -28.09
C ARG A 23 -3.48 11.57 -27.28
N ALA A 24 -3.82 11.55 -26.00
CA ALA A 24 -3.58 10.39 -25.17
C ALA A 24 -4.03 9.17 -25.99
N PRO A 25 -3.27 8.06 -25.99
CA PRO A 25 -3.69 6.88 -26.74
C PRO A 25 -5.16 6.67 -26.41
N GLU A 26 -5.97 6.43 -27.43
CA GLU A 26 -7.42 6.28 -27.34
C GLU A 26 -7.71 5.11 -26.37
N TRP A 27 -7.77 5.45 -25.10
CA TRP A 27 -8.35 4.60 -24.09
C TRP A 27 -9.83 4.61 -24.44
N GLY A 28 -10.27 3.57 -25.17
CA GLY A 28 -11.63 3.50 -25.65
C GLY A 28 -12.57 3.92 -24.54
N ASN A 29 -13.38 4.95 -24.79
CA ASN A 29 -14.48 5.37 -23.95
C ASN A 29 -15.45 4.19 -23.83
N MET A 30 -15.13 3.26 -22.92
CA MET A 30 -16.14 2.40 -22.38
C MET A 30 -16.89 3.26 -21.35
N GLU A 31 -17.91 3.98 -21.81
CA GLU A 31 -18.94 4.52 -20.93
C GLU A 31 -19.56 3.34 -20.18
N VAL A 32 -18.99 3.02 -19.03
CA VAL A 32 -19.65 2.19 -18.04
C VAL A 32 -20.76 3.06 -17.46
N THR A 33 -21.87 3.13 -18.19
CA THR A 33 -23.13 3.56 -17.60
C THR A 33 -23.34 2.68 -16.37
N ARG A 34 -23.66 3.26 -15.21
CA ARG A 34 -23.85 2.65 -13.88
C ARG A 34 -24.83 1.46 -13.82
N ARG A 35 -24.98 0.70 -14.89
CA ARG A 35 -25.88 -0.44 -15.05
C ARG A 35 -25.09 -1.67 -15.43
N ARG A 36 -25.03 -2.62 -14.51
CA ARG A 36 -24.46 -3.97 -14.65
C ARG A 36 -23.08 -4.00 -15.28
N VAL A 37 -22.09 -4.11 -14.42
CA VAL A 37 -20.70 -4.29 -14.84
C VAL A 37 -20.58 -5.66 -15.53
N ASP A 38 -20.19 -5.68 -16.80
CA ASP A 38 -19.95 -6.93 -17.53
C ASP A 38 -18.60 -7.52 -17.07
N ARG A 39 -18.66 -8.67 -16.42
CA ARG A 39 -17.48 -9.37 -15.90
C ARG A 39 -16.52 -9.80 -17.02
N ALA A 40 -17.02 -10.14 -18.19
CA ALA A 40 -16.19 -10.48 -19.35
C ALA A 40 -15.39 -9.27 -19.82
N ALA A 41 -16.03 -8.10 -19.89
CA ALA A 41 -15.37 -6.84 -20.23
C ALA A 41 -14.32 -6.44 -19.17
N LEU A 42 -14.57 -6.68 -17.87
CA LEU A 42 -13.57 -6.47 -16.82
C LEU A 42 -12.35 -7.38 -16.97
N LEU A 43 -12.56 -8.66 -17.27
CA LEU A 43 -11.47 -9.60 -17.51
C LEU A 43 -10.63 -9.19 -18.72
N ALA A 44 -11.28 -8.80 -19.82
CA ALA A 44 -10.58 -8.31 -21.01
C ALA A 44 -9.77 -7.03 -20.74
N ALA A 45 -10.31 -6.10 -19.95
CA ALA A 45 -9.59 -4.91 -19.54
C ALA A 45 -8.40 -5.25 -18.61
N MET A 46 -8.59 -6.16 -17.68
CA MET A 46 -7.54 -6.63 -16.78
C MET A 46 -6.41 -7.33 -17.55
N GLU A 47 -6.73 -8.22 -18.50
CA GLU A 47 -5.73 -8.87 -19.34
C GLU A 47 -4.96 -7.85 -20.19
N ARG A 48 -5.66 -6.92 -20.82
CA ARG A 48 -5.06 -5.87 -21.65
C ARG A 48 -4.09 -4.98 -20.88
N HIS A 49 -4.46 -4.55 -19.65
CA HIS A 49 -3.72 -3.53 -18.93
C HIS A 49 -2.74 -4.09 -17.91
N PHE A 50 -3.03 -5.25 -17.35
CA PHE A 50 -2.23 -5.84 -16.28
C PHE A 50 -1.65 -7.22 -16.62
N GLY A 51 -2.09 -7.85 -17.72
CA GLY A 51 -1.63 -9.18 -18.15
C GLY A 51 -2.23 -10.32 -17.32
N PHE A 52 -3.22 -10.05 -16.46
CA PHE A 52 -3.87 -11.08 -15.65
C PHE A 52 -5.15 -11.58 -16.31
N ARG A 53 -5.39 -12.89 -16.28
CA ARG A 53 -6.55 -13.53 -16.92
C ARG A 53 -7.65 -13.94 -15.93
N THR A 54 -7.36 -13.94 -14.64
CA THR A 54 -8.31 -14.34 -13.59
C THR A 54 -8.20 -13.41 -12.41
N PHE A 55 -9.33 -13.07 -11.80
CA PHE A 55 -9.35 -12.36 -10.53
C PHE A 55 -8.95 -13.30 -9.40
N ARG A 56 -8.19 -12.78 -8.45
CA ARG A 56 -8.00 -13.44 -7.16
C ARG A 56 -9.28 -13.34 -6.32
N PRO A 57 -9.48 -14.22 -5.32
CA PRO A 57 -10.64 -14.15 -4.44
C PRO A 57 -10.88 -12.73 -3.89
N GLY A 58 -12.12 -12.28 -3.93
CA GLY A 58 -12.57 -10.97 -3.43
C GLY A 58 -12.31 -9.77 -4.35
N GLN A 59 -11.44 -9.87 -5.36
CA GLN A 59 -11.13 -8.73 -6.24
C GLN A 59 -12.34 -8.35 -7.10
N ALA A 60 -12.99 -9.32 -7.73
CA ALA A 60 -14.11 -9.05 -8.62
C ALA A 60 -15.27 -8.35 -7.90
N GLU A 61 -15.63 -8.84 -6.72
CA GLU A 61 -16.72 -8.30 -5.90
C GLU A 61 -16.46 -6.84 -5.50
N LEU A 62 -15.22 -6.50 -5.10
CA LEU A 62 -14.83 -5.13 -4.76
C LEU A 62 -14.85 -4.22 -5.99
N ILE A 63 -14.30 -4.67 -7.12
CA ILE A 63 -14.26 -3.92 -8.38
C ILE A 63 -15.69 -3.66 -8.90
N GLU A 64 -16.53 -4.68 -8.94
CA GLU A 64 -17.93 -4.57 -9.37
C GLU A 64 -18.72 -3.62 -8.47
N ALA A 65 -18.48 -3.66 -7.14
CA ALA A 65 -19.14 -2.78 -6.19
C ALA A 65 -18.82 -1.30 -6.49
N VAL A 66 -17.54 -0.94 -6.59
CA VAL A 66 -17.14 0.47 -6.80
C VAL A 66 -17.51 0.98 -8.19
N LEU A 67 -17.45 0.15 -9.22
CA LEU A 67 -17.89 0.50 -10.57
C LEU A 67 -19.42 0.69 -10.64
N SER A 68 -20.17 -0.01 -9.80
CA SER A 68 -21.62 0.18 -9.65
C SER A 68 -21.99 1.39 -8.78
N GLY A 69 -21.00 2.13 -8.27
CA GLY A 69 -21.21 3.32 -7.44
C GLY A 69 -21.48 3.01 -5.97
N ARG A 70 -21.21 1.79 -5.49
CA ARG A 70 -21.37 1.38 -4.08
C ARG A 70 -20.03 1.54 -3.32
N ASP A 71 -20.14 1.80 -2.03
CA ASP A 71 -19.01 1.72 -1.12
C ASP A 71 -18.58 0.25 -0.92
N ALA A 72 -17.30 0.01 -0.68
CA ALA A 72 -16.79 -1.34 -0.43
C ALA A 72 -15.67 -1.35 0.62
N LEU A 73 -15.68 -2.38 1.45
CA LEU A 73 -14.63 -2.68 2.44
C LEU A 73 -14.00 -4.03 2.09
N GLY A 74 -12.71 -4.02 1.78
CA GLY A 74 -11.92 -5.22 1.52
C GLY A 74 -10.90 -5.48 2.62
N VAL A 75 -11.06 -6.62 3.31
CA VAL A 75 -10.04 -7.15 4.23
C VAL A 75 -9.42 -8.35 3.53
N LEU A 76 -8.28 -8.11 2.90
CA LEU A 76 -7.60 -9.05 2.02
C LEU A 76 -6.13 -9.18 2.45
N ALA A 77 -5.64 -10.39 2.64
CA ALA A 77 -4.27 -10.65 3.07
C ALA A 77 -3.21 -9.87 2.26
N THR A 78 -2.06 -9.61 2.86
CA THR A 78 -0.90 -9.05 2.15
C THR A 78 -0.54 -9.94 0.95
N GLY A 79 -0.26 -9.34 -0.20
CA GLY A 79 0.03 -10.08 -1.44
C GLY A 79 -1.20 -10.57 -2.22
N SER A 80 -2.43 -10.35 -1.74
CA SER A 80 -3.67 -10.69 -2.45
C SER A 80 -3.94 -9.85 -3.71
N GLY A 81 -3.14 -8.81 -3.96
CA GLY A 81 -3.33 -7.91 -5.10
C GLY A 81 -4.39 -6.83 -4.87
N LYS A 82 -4.48 -6.30 -3.64
CA LYS A 82 -5.40 -5.20 -3.26
C LYS A 82 -5.35 -4.01 -4.22
N SER A 83 -4.17 -3.65 -4.72
CA SER A 83 -3.99 -2.49 -5.60
C SER A 83 -4.79 -2.60 -6.90
N LEU A 84 -5.00 -3.80 -7.43
CA LEU A 84 -5.83 -4.02 -8.62
C LEU A 84 -7.28 -3.59 -8.42
N CYS A 85 -7.79 -3.69 -7.17
CA CYS A 85 -9.17 -3.33 -6.84
C CYS A 85 -9.50 -1.84 -7.05
N TYR A 86 -8.49 -0.98 -7.16
CA TYR A 86 -8.68 0.43 -7.49
C TYR A 86 -7.95 0.85 -8.78
N GLN A 87 -6.85 0.20 -9.14
CA GLN A 87 -6.11 0.52 -10.37
C GLN A 87 -6.94 0.21 -11.61
N LEU A 88 -7.60 -0.95 -11.67
CA LEU A 88 -8.48 -1.29 -12.79
C LEU A 88 -9.71 -0.35 -12.87
N PRO A 89 -10.47 -0.09 -11.80
CA PRO A 89 -11.53 0.93 -11.82
C PRO A 89 -11.06 2.33 -12.24
N ALA A 90 -9.87 2.77 -11.79
CA ALA A 90 -9.33 4.07 -12.17
C ALA A 90 -9.15 4.25 -13.69
N LEU A 91 -8.94 3.17 -14.44
CA LEU A 91 -8.84 3.19 -15.90
C LEU A 91 -10.20 3.22 -16.59
N LEU A 92 -11.22 2.67 -15.95
CA LEU A 92 -12.56 2.49 -16.52
C LEU A 92 -13.50 3.65 -16.18
N LEU A 93 -13.29 4.32 -15.04
CA LEU A 93 -14.10 5.43 -14.59
C LEU A 93 -13.68 6.75 -15.27
N SER A 94 -14.66 7.61 -15.55
CA SER A 94 -14.41 9.01 -15.93
C SER A 94 -14.14 9.84 -14.67
N GLY A 95 -13.05 10.64 -14.67
CA GLY A 95 -12.62 11.44 -13.52
C GLY A 95 -11.36 10.88 -12.87
N VAL A 96 -11.07 11.34 -11.66
CA VAL A 96 -9.85 11.00 -10.93
C VAL A 96 -10.16 10.00 -9.82
N CYS A 97 -9.41 8.90 -9.76
CA CYS A 97 -9.34 8.03 -8.60
C CYS A 97 -8.30 8.58 -7.63
N VAL A 98 -8.71 8.88 -6.40
CA VAL A 98 -7.83 9.36 -5.32
C VAL A 98 -7.56 8.21 -4.37
N VAL A 99 -6.29 7.87 -4.15
CA VAL A 99 -5.85 6.81 -3.23
C VAL A 99 -5.11 7.44 -2.06
N VAL A 100 -5.66 7.33 -0.87
CA VAL A 100 -4.99 7.75 0.36
C VAL A 100 -4.09 6.61 0.82
N SER A 101 -2.80 6.90 1.01
CA SER A 101 -1.82 5.95 1.54
C SER A 101 -0.97 6.62 2.62
N PRO A 102 -0.62 5.91 3.70
CA PRO A 102 0.14 6.49 4.80
C PRO A 102 1.64 6.63 4.51
N LEU A 103 2.11 6.06 3.40
CA LEU A 103 3.53 5.84 3.15
C LEU A 103 3.96 6.42 1.81
N ILE A 104 4.86 7.40 1.87
CA ILE A 104 5.42 8.06 0.69
C ILE A 104 6.14 7.05 -0.21
N ALA A 105 7.00 6.20 0.36
CA ALA A 105 7.74 5.20 -0.40
C ALA A 105 6.81 4.25 -1.17
N LEU A 106 5.72 3.77 -0.53
CA LEU A 106 4.75 2.90 -1.19
C LEU A 106 4.04 3.62 -2.34
N MET A 107 3.68 4.90 -2.15
CA MET A 107 3.06 5.70 -3.22
C MET A 107 3.97 5.84 -4.43
N GLU A 108 5.25 6.16 -4.22
CA GLU A 108 6.22 6.31 -5.30
C GLU A 108 6.52 4.97 -6.00
N ASP A 109 6.62 3.87 -5.25
CA ASP A 109 6.75 2.52 -5.82
C ASP A 109 5.56 2.13 -6.70
N GLN A 110 4.33 2.43 -6.25
CA GLN A 110 3.12 2.17 -7.04
C GLN A 110 3.09 3.02 -8.33
N VAL A 111 3.50 4.29 -8.24
CA VAL A 111 3.60 5.18 -9.41
C VAL A 111 4.66 4.66 -10.36
N ALA A 112 5.84 4.29 -9.88
CA ALA A 112 6.93 3.74 -10.70
C ALA A 112 6.53 2.44 -11.41
N ALA A 113 5.88 1.52 -10.68
CA ALA A 113 5.37 0.26 -11.24
C ALA A 113 4.33 0.48 -12.35
N LEU A 114 3.43 1.45 -12.20
CA LEU A 114 2.45 1.80 -13.21
C LEU A 114 3.10 2.50 -14.41
N HIS A 115 4.09 3.38 -14.18
CA HIS A 115 4.86 3.99 -15.26
C HIS A 115 5.64 2.95 -16.08
N ALA A 116 6.25 1.96 -15.44
CA ALA A 116 6.94 0.86 -16.11
C ALA A 116 6.01 0.03 -17.00
N ARG A 117 4.72 -0.03 -16.66
CA ARG A 117 3.66 -0.65 -17.49
C ARG A 117 3.08 0.28 -18.56
N GLY A 118 3.63 1.49 -18.71
CA GLY A 118 3.18 2.47 -19.71
C GLY A 118 2.04 3.40 -19.26
N PHE A 119 1.57 3.31 -18.00
CA PHE A 119 0.54 4.21 -17.48
C PHE A 119 1.14 5.57 -17.12
N ARG A 120 0.89 6.59 -17.94
CA ARG A 120 1.38 7.97 -17.72
C ARG A 120 0.41 8.86 -16.94
N GLY A 121 -0.83 8.45 -16.81
CA GLY A 121 -1.89 9.19 -16.09
C GLY A 121 -1.92 8.92 -14.58
N VAL A 122 -0.76 8.68 -13.95
CA VAL A 122 -0.64 8.44 -12.51
C VAL A 122 0.42 9.34 -11.88
N THR A 123 0.19 9.78 -10.65
CA THR A 123 1.14 10.57 -9.87
C THR A 123 0.93 10.38 -8.37
N ALA A 124 1.89 10.84 -7.55
CA ALA A 124 1.77 10.96 -6.11
C ALA A 124 1.88 12.44 -5.68
N LEU A 125 1.12 12.83 -4.65
CA LEU A 125 1.11 14.16 -4.06
C LEU A 125 1.26 14.05 -2.54
N HIS A 126 2.45 14.33 -2.04
CA HIS A 126 2.81 14.19 -0.62
C HIS A 126 3.74 15.32 -0.15
N SER A 127 4.04 15.37 1.13
CA SER A 127 4.86 16.41 1.77
C SER A 127 6.35 16.37 1.38
N GLY A 128 6.85 15.19 0.97
CA GLY A 128 8.25 15.01 0.56
C GLY A 128 8.60 15.52 -0.83
N LEU A 129 7.62 16.03 -1.60
CA LEU A 129 7.88 16.63 -2.91
C LEU A 129 8.47 18.03 -2.77
N ASP A 130 9.41 18.35 -3.65
CA ASP A 130 9.84 19.74 -3.87
C ASP A 130 8.63 20.65 -4.15
N PRO A 131 8.57 21.88 -3.62
CA PRO A 131 7.42 22.78 -3.77
C PRO A 131 7.05 23.07 -5.24
N ASP A 132 8.02 23.20 -6.12
CA ASP A 132 7.77 23.52 -7.53
C ASP A 132 7.27 22.27 -8.28
N GLU A 133 7.84 21.10 -7.99
CA GLU A 133 7.34 19.83 -8.54
C GLU A 133 5.91 19.55 -8.07
N ARG A 134 5.62 19.77 -6.79
CA ARG A 134 4.28 19.65 -6.26
C ARG A 134 3.29 20.55 -6.98
N ARG A 135 3.65 21.83 -7.20
CA ARG A 135 2.81 22.79 -7.94
C ARG A 135 2.58 22.31 -9.37
N ARG A 136 3.63 21.88 -10.08
CA ARG A 136 3.52 21.31 -11.43
C ARG A 136 2.56 20.13 -11.50
N ARG A 137 2.66 19.20 -10.55
CA ARG A 137 1.75 18.03 -10.50
C ARG A 137 0.30 18.45 -10.20
N GLU A 138 0.08 19.43 -9.32
CA GLU A 138 -1.26 19.96 -9.05
C GLU A 138 -1.87 20.68 -10.25
N ASP A 139 -1.10 21.47 -10.99
CA ASP A 139 -1.57 22.14 -12.19
C ASP A 139 -1.95 21.11 -13.28
N ARG A 140 -1.15 20.07 -13.44
CA ARG A 140 -1.47 18.94 -14.34
C ARG A 140 -2.71 18.17 -13.88
N LEU A 141 -2.92 18.01 -12.58
CA LEU A 141 -4.15 17.43 -12.03
C LEU A 141 -5.36 18.28 -12.41
N CYS A 142 -5.29 19.59 -12.23
CA CYS A 142 -6.35 20.52 -12.63
C CYS A 142 -6.62 20.51 -14.14
N ALA A 143 -5.60 20.22 -14.94
CA ALA A 143 -5.71 20.07 -16.40
C ALA A 143 -6.24 18.69 -16.83
N GLY A 144 -6.57 17.79 -15.89
CA GLY A 144 -7.12 16.45 -16.18
C GLY A 144 -6.09 15.44 -16.69
N ALA A 145 -4.78 15.68 -16.41
CA ALA A 145 -3.72 14.81 -16.90
C ALA A 145 -3.62 13.46 -16.17
N TYR A 146 -4.30 13.31 -15.03
CA TYR A 146 -4.20 12.10 -14.22
C TYR A 146 -5.55 11.40 -14.06
N ARG A 147 -5.50 10.07 -14.07
CA ARG A 147 -6.62 9.18 -13.76
C ARG A 147 -6.52 8.60 -12.36
N LEU A 148 -5.30 8.49 -11.84
CA LEU A 148 -5.00 7.93 -10.53
C LEU A 148 -4.02 8.84 -9.80
N VAL A 149 -4.38 9.25 -8.59
CA VAL A 149 -3.52 10.12 -7.77
C VAL A 149 -3.40 9.53 -6.37
N TYR A 150 -2.18 9.18 -6.00
CA TYR A 150 -1.86 8.82 -4.62
C TYR A 150 -1.67 10.08 -3.80
N VAL A 151 -2.24 10.14 -2.61
CA VAL A 151 -2.22 11.34 -1.76
C VAL A 151 -1.94 10.95 -0.32
N SER A 152 -1.05 11.69 0.33
CA SER A 152 -0.83 11.51 1.77
C SER A 152 -2.00 12.12 2.57
N PRO A 153 -2.35 11.55 3.75
CA PRO A 153 -3.44 12.06 4.58
C PRO A 153 -3.27 13.53 4.96
N GLU A 154 -2.03 13.94 5.26
CA GLU A 154 -1.69 15.33 5.63
C GLU A 154 -1.99 16.31 4.49
N ARG A 155 -1.85 15.85 3.24
CA ARG A 155 -2.20 16.66 2.07
C ARG A 155 -3.70 16.90 1.98
N LEU A 156 -4.50 15.91 2.30
CA LEU A 156 -5.97 16.02 2.35
C LEU A 156 -6.47 16.85 3.54
N ALA A 157 -5.65 17.08 4.55
CA ALA A 157 -5.97 18.03 5.62
C ALA A 157 -6.01 19.48 5.15
N GLN A 158 -5.52 19.81 3.93
CA GLN A 158 -5.50 21.14 3.36
C GLN A 158 -6.79 21.46 2.59
N PRO A 159 -7.67 22.35 3.08
CA PRO A 159 -8.97 22.61 2.45
C PRO A 159 -8.87 23.13 1.01
N ALA A 160 -7.82 23.89 0.70
CA ALA A 160 -7.59 24.39 -0.66
C ALA A 160 -7.34 23.26 -1.66
N PHE A 161 -6.60 22.22 -1.26
CA PHE A 161 -6.34 21.06 -2.09
C PHE A 161 -7.61 20.22 -2.30
N VAL A 162 -8.40 19.99 -1.24
CA VAL A 162 -9.69 19.29 -1.34
C VAL A 162 -10.65 20.01 -2.29
N ARG A 163 -10.71 21.35 -2.24
CA ARG A 163 -11.53 22.12 -3.19
C ARG A 163 -11.05 21.99 -4.63
N ARG A 164 -9.74 21.89 -4.88
CA ARG A 164 -9.20 21.62 -6.23
C ARG A 164 -9.62 20.24 -6.72
N LEU A 165 -9.46 19.20 -5.89
CA LEU A 165 -9.90 17.84 -6.21
C LEU A 165 -11.41 17.78 -6.52
N ALA A 166 -12.25 18.47 -5.75
CA ALA A 166 -13.68 18.53 -5.99
C ALA A 166 -14.02 19.13 -7.35
N ARG A 167 -13.26 20.13 -7.82
CA ARG A 167 -13.46 20.74 -9.15
C ARG A 167 -13.04 19.83 -10.31
N VAL A 168 -11.99 19.03 -10.10
CA VAL A 168 -11.54 18.05 -11.11
C VAL A 168 -12.53 16.90 -11.28
N GLY A 169 -13.27 16.57 -10.22
CA GLY A 169 -14.23 15.47 -10.20
C GLY A 169 -13.58 14.14 -9.79
N VAL A 170 -13.81 13.73 -8.56
CA VAL A 170 -13.33 12.46 -8.02
C VAL A 170 -14.34 11.37 -8.32
N SER A 171 -13.92 10.34 -9.06
CA SER A 171 -14.78 9.22 -9.47
C SER A 171 -14.74 8.05 -8.48
N LEU A 172 -13.65 7.91 -7.74
CA LEU A 172 -13.44 6.88 -6.73
C LEU A 172 -12.51 7.42 -5.65
N PHE A 173 -12.87 7.23 -4.38
CA PHE A 173 -12.03 7.54 -3.23
C PHE A 173 -11.59 6.25 -2.56
N VAL A 174 -10.29 6.04 -2.46
CA VAL A 174 -9.71 4.81 -1.90
C VAL A 174 -8.93 5.15 -0.65
N VAL A 175 -9.12 4.36 0.40
CA VAL A 175 -8.33 4.41 1.62
C VAL A 175 -7.56 3.11 1.73
N ASP A 176 -6.29 3.17 1.40
CA ASP A 176 -5.37 2.06 1.61
C ASP A 176 -4.86 2.05 3.05
N GLU A 177 -4.51 0.87 3.56
CA GLU A 177 -4.20 0.62 4.97
C GLU A 177 -5.26 1.23 5.92
N ALA A 178 -6.53 0.98 5.60
CA ALA A 178 -7.67 1.58 6.30
C ALA A 178 -7.73 1.25 7.81
N HIS A 179 -7.00 0.24 8.28
CA HIS A 179 -6.85 -0.05 9.71
C HIS A 179 -6.24 1.13 10.49
N CYS A 180 -5.48 2.02 9.84
CA CYS A 180 -4.94 3.25 10.43
C CYS A 180 -6.03 4.20 10.98
N ILE A 181 -7.30 4.00 10.63
CA ILE A 181 -8.43 4.79 11.14
C ILE A 181 -8.73 4.46 12.61
N SER A 182 -8.55 3.19 13.01
CA SER A 182 -8.99 2.70 14.31
C SER A 182 -7.87 2.79 15.35
N GLN A 183 -8.22 3.25 16.55
CA GLN A 183 -7.31 3.20 17.72
C GLN A 183 -6.99 1.76 18.14
N TRP A 184 -7.82 0.82 17.76
CA TRP A 184 -7.60 -0.62 17.95
C TRP A 184 -6.77 -1.24 16.83
N GLY A 185 -6.42 -0.45 15.78
CA GLY A 185 -5.48 -0.83 14.74
C GLY A 185 -4.04 -0.71 15.24
N HIS A 186 -3.15 -1.50 14.69
CA HIS A 186 -1.73 -1.52 15.10
C HIS A 186 -0.92 -0.27 14.67
N GLU A 187 -1.48 0.58 13.79
CA GLU A 187 -0.85 1.80 13.27
C GLU A 187 -1.85 2.97 13.22
N PHE A 188 -2.44 3.33 14.35
CA PHE A 188 -3.38 4.45 14.40
C PHE A 188 -2.76 5.76 13.92
N ARG A 189 -3.46 6.46 13.01
CA ARG A 189 -3.07 7.77 12.49
C ARG A 189 -4.22 8.77 12.59
N PRO A 190 -4.10 9.82 13.43
CA PRO A 190 -5.17 10.79 13.64
C PRO A 190 -5.68 11.46 12.36
N ASP A 191 -4.82 11.65 11.35
CA ASP A 191 -5.20 12.28 10.08
C ASP A 191 -6.23 11.46 9.30
N TYR A 192 -6.29 10.14 9.51
CA TYR A 192 -7.29 9.28 8.89
C TYR A 192 -8.72 9.51 9.39
N LEU A 193 -8.88 10.01 10.62
CA LEU A 193 -10.22 10.32 11.17
C LEU A 193 -10.96 11.41 10.39
N ARG A 194 -10.22 12.28 9.70
CA ARG A 194 -10.79 13.38 8.90
C ARG A 194 -11.25 12.95 7.51
N LEU A 195 -10.88 11.77 7.04
CA LEU A 195 -11.15 11.32 5.68
C LEU A 195 -12.65 11.27 5.35
N GLY A 196 -13.51 10.94 6.32
CA GLY A 196 -14.96 10.98 6.10
C GLY A 196 -15.51 12.38 5.83
N GLN A 197 -14.87 13.42 6.35
CA GLN A 197 -15.19 14.82 6.01
C GLN A 197 -14.69 15.18 4.60
N VAL A 198 -13.51 14.68 4.25
CA VAL A 198 -12.95 14.85 2.89
C VAL A 198 -13.86 14.21 1.85
N VAL A 199 -14.28 12.96 2.05
CA VAL A 199 -15.22 12.26 1.16
C VAL A 199 -16.50 13.09 0.96
N HIS A 200 -17.04 13.67 2.03
CA HIS A 200 -18.21 14.56 1.93
C HIS A 200 -17.91 15.80 1.08
N GLY A 201 -16.76 16.45 1.30
CA GLY A 201 -16.33 17.64 0.55
C GLY A 201 -16.03 17.38 -0.93
N LEU A 202 -15.77 16.14 -1.31
CA LEU A 202 -15.56 15.69 -2.69
C LEU A 202 -16.86 15.30 -3.42
N GLY A 203 -18.03 15.54 -2.83
CA GLY A 203 -19.31 15.18 -3.44
C GLY A 203 -19.71 13.72 -3.25
N ARG A 204 -19.08 13.03 -2.29
CA ARG A 204 -19.34 11.64 -1.92
C ARG A 204 -19.17 10.63 -3.06
N PRO A 205 -18.01 10.56 -3.67
CA PRO A 205 -17.70 9.47 -4.60
C PRO A 205 -17.83 8.10 -3.89
N PRO A 206 -18.02 6.99 -4.63
CA PRO A 206 -17.86 5.66 -4.07
C PRO A 206 -16.56 5.55 -3.30
N THR A 207 -16.61 4.91 -2.12
CA THR A 207 -15.44 4.81 -1.23
C THR A 207 -15.03 3.36 -1.10
N LEU A 208 -13.75 3.07 -1.38
CA LEU A 208 -13.14 1.75 -1.22
C LEU A 208 -12.14 1.79 -0.07
N ALA A 209 -12.42 1.08 1.01
CA ALA A 209 -11.48 0.90 2.10
C ALA A 209 -10.79 -0.47 1.97
N LEU A 210 -9.46 -0.49 2.00
CA LEU A 210 -8.65 -1.69 1.87
C LEU A 210 -7.68 -1.82 3.04
N THR A 211 -7.56 -3.04 3.56
CA THR A 211 -6.55 -3.37 4.58
C THR A 211 -6.19 -4.84 4.52
N ALA A 212 -5.05 -5.21 5.12
CA ALA A 212 -4.65 -6.59 5.26
C ALA A 212 -5.35 -7.29 6.43
N THR A 213 -5.54 -6.55 7.52
CA THR A 213 -6.09 -7.06 8.77
C THR A 213 -7.10 -6.06 9.32
N ALA A 214 -8.28 -6.54 9.72
CA ALA A 214 -9.27 -5.75 10.44
C ALA A 214 -10.20 -6.67 11.23
N PRO A 215 -10.00 -6.82 12.55
CA PRO A 215 -10.99 -7.44 13.43
C PRO A 215 -12.33 -6.72 13.36
N PRO A 216 -13.46 -7.35 13.76
CA PRO A 216 -14.78 -6.73 13.66
C PRO A 216 -14.91 -5.32 14.24
N PRO A 217 -14.29 -4.97 15.40
CA PRO A 217 -14.30 -3.60 15.90
C PRO A 217 -13.64 -2.61 14.94
N VAL A 218 -12.48 -2.96 14.37
CA VAL A 218 -11.75 -2.13 13.40
C VAL A 218 -12.57 -1.93 12.12
N GLN A 219 -13.24 -2.97 11.62
CA GLN A 219 -14.14 -2.86 10.47
C GLN A 219 -15.28 -1.87 10.74
N LYS A 220 -15.85 -1.89 11.95
CA LYS A 220 -16.90 -0.96 12.36
C LYS A 220 -16.40 0.47 12.39
N ASP A 221 -15.21 0.70 12.96
CA ASP A 221 -14.58 2.00 13.02
C ASP A 221 -14.30 2.56 11.61
N ILE A 222 -13.77 1.75 10.70
CA ILE A 222 -13.54 2.13 9.31
C ILE A 222 -14.85 2.62 8.65
N VAL A 223 -15.90 1.81 8.73
CA VAL A 223 -17.21 2.14 8.12
C VAL A 223 -17.78 3.42 8.71
N THR A 224 -17.67 3.60 10.03
CA THR A 224 -18.22 4.76 10.74
C THR A 224 -17.42 6.03 10.44
N ALA A 225 -16.10 5.98 10.52
CA ALA A 225 -15.23 7.14 10.31
C ALA A 225 -15.28 7.63 8.86
N LEU A 226 -15.30 6.72 7.88
CA LEU A 226 -15.44 7.06 6.47
C LEU A 226 -16.89 7.38 6.07
N LYS A 227 -17.86 7.22 6.97
CA LYS A 227 -19.30 7.42 6.73
C LYS A 227 -19.79 6.62 5.50
N MET A 228 -19.33 5.38 5.38
CA MET A 228 -19.68 4.49 4.27
C MET A 228 -21.17 4.12 4.32
N ARG A 229 -21.80 4.00 3.15
CA ARG A 229 -23.22 3.69 3.00
C ARG A 229 -23.40 2.25 2.56
N ASP A 230 -23.88 1.41 3.47
CA ASP A 230 -24.11 -0.02 3.21
C ASP A 230 -23.02 -0.65 2.33
N PRO A 231 -21.76 -0.67 2.80
CA PRO A 231 -20.65 -1.10 1.96
C PRO A 231 -20.73 -2.60 1.69
N VAL A 232 -20.37 -2.99 0.47
CA VAL A 232 -20.05 -4.38 0.17
C VAL A 232 -18.83 -4.78 1.00
N ARG A 233 -18.95 -5.84 1.80
CA ARG A 233 -17.88 -6.31 2.66
C ARG A 233 -17.31 -7.61 2.10
N VAL A 234 -16.02 -7.57 1.77
CA VAL A 234 -15.26 -8.75 1.38
C VAL A 234 -14.17 -8.97 2.43
N VAL A 235 -14.38 -9.95 3.28
CA VAL A 235 -13.45 -10.30 4.35
C VAL A 235 -12.97 -11.72 4.10
N LEU A 236 -11.72 -11.85 3.68
CA LEU A 236 -11.12 -13.15 3.43
C LEU A 236 -10.28 -13.60 4.62
N PRO A 237 -10.16 -14.91 4.84
CA PRO A 237 -9.24 -15.45 5.82
C PRO A 237 -7.82 -14.95 5.58
N VAL A 238 -7.10 -14.68 6.66
CA VAL A 238 -5.68 -14.28 6.60
C VAL A 238 -4.79 -15.48 6.25
N ASN A 239 -5.33 -16.69 6.39
CA ASN A 239 -4.60 -17.94 6.14
C ASN A 239 -4.17 -18.05 4.67
N ARG A 240 -2.94 -18.50 4.47
CA ARG A 240 -2.34 -18.74 3.15
C ARG A 240 -1.77 -20.16 3.13
N ASP A 241 -2.30 -20.99 2.25
CA ASP A 241 -1.96 -22.42 2.16
C ASP A 241 -0.47 -22.66 1.84
N ASN A 242 0.18 -21.69 1.20
CA ASN A 242 1.59 -21.75 0.84
C ASN A 242 2.54 -21.22 1.94
N LEU A 243 2.03 -20.72 3.06
CA LEU A 243 2.83 -20.14 4.15
C LEU A 243 2.74 -21.02 5.40
N ALA A 244 3.81 -21.76 5.68
CA ALA A 244 3.92 -22.56 6.88
C ALA A 244 4.35 -21.67 8.06
N PHE A 245 3.57 -21.74 9.16
CA PHE A 245 3.87 -21.03 10.40
C PHE A 245 4.49 -21.98 11.43
N ASP A 246 5.54 -21.51 12.11
CA ASP A 246 6.20 -22.24 13.18
C ASP A 246 6.48 -21.31 14.38
N ARG A 247 6.70 -21.92 15.53
CA ARG A 247 7.02 -21.20 16.77
C ARG A 247 8.05 -22.00 17.57
N VAL A 248 9.12 -21.36 18.00
CA VAL A 248 10.16 -21.96 18.83
C VAL A 248 10.28 -21.16 20.14
N TRP A 249 10.23 -21.86 21.26
CA TRP A 249 10.53 -21.27 22.56
C TRP A 249 12.03 -21.15 22.74
N VAL A 250 12.51 -19.98 23.17
CA VAL A 250 13.92 -19.69 23.39
C VAL A 250 14.10 -18.91 24.69
N ASN A 251 15.28 -19.02 25.30
CA ASN A 251 15.63 -18.30 26.52
C ASN A 251 16.92 -17.51 26.30
N GLY A 252 16.74 -16.21 26.04
CA GLY A 252 17.85 -15.28 25.85
C GLY A 252 18.51 -15.33 24.47
N GLU A 253 19.40 -14.41 24.27
CA GLU A 253 19.99 -14.07 22.97
C GLU A 253 20.85 -15.21 22.37
N ALA A 254 21.57 -15.93 23.21
CA ALA A 254 22.44 -17.03 22.77
C ALA A 254 21.62 -18.18 22.15
N GLU A 255 20.47 -18.52 22.72
CA GLU A 255 19.60 -19.56 22.19
C GLU A 255 18.87 -19.06 20.91
N LYS A 256 18.47 -17.78 20.86
CA LYS A 256 17.96 -17.16 19.65
C LYS A 256 18.94 -17.29 18.48
N GLN A 257 20.20 -16.97 18.72
CA GLN A 257 21.26 -17.09 17.70
C GLN A 257 21.48 -18.54 17.27
N ALA A 258 21.48 -19.50 18.21
CA ALA A 258 21.63 -20.92 17.87
C ALA A 258 20.47 -21.44 16.99
N VAL A 259 19.24 -21.11 17.35
CA VAL A 259 18.05 -21.50 16.57
C VAL A 259 18.04 -20.81 15.21
N LEU A 260 18.38 -19.51 15.14
CA LEU A 260 18.48 -18.81 13.87
C LEU A 260 19.55 -19.42 12.96
N ALA A 261 20.71 -19.77 13.48
CA ALA A 261 21.77 -20.45 12.71
C ALA A 261 21.26 -21.76 12.13
N GLU A 262 20.65 -22.60 12.95
CA GLU A 262 20.08 -23.89 12.51
C GLU A 262 19.04 -23.70 11.40
N ARG A 263 18.11 -22.74 11.57
CA ARG A 263 17.03 -22.49 10.59
C ARG A 263 17.61 -21.93 9.29
N LEU A 264 18.46 -20.91 9.36
CA LEU A 264 19.05 -20.28 8.19
C LEU A 264 19.89 -21.25 7.34
N LEU A 265 20.57 -22.24 7.96
CA LEU A 265 21.30 -23.27 7.21
C LEU A 265 20.38 -24.14 6.34
N ARG A 266 19.13 -24.33 6.74
CA ARG A 266 18.14 -25.19 6.04
C ARG A 266 17.30 -24.43 5.04
N LEU A 267 17.26 -23.09 5.13
CA LEU A 267 16.44 -22.25 4.28
C LEU A 267 17.16 -21.87 3.00
N ALA A 268 16.41 -21.77 1.91
CA ALA A 268 16.86 -21.34 0.61
C ALA A 268 16.11 -20.09 0.16
N GLY A 269 16.76 -19.28 -0.67
CA GLY A 269 16.18 -18.07 -1.23
C GLY A 269 16.22 -16.86 -0.28
N PRO A 270 15.75 -15.70 -0.73
CA PRO A 270 15.79 -14.47 0.05
C PRO A 270 14.80 -14.50 1.21
N GLY A 271 15.24 -13.97 2.35
CA GLY A 271 14.40 -13.89 3.54
C GLY A 271 14.63 -12.64 4.37
N ILE A 272 13.80 -12.49 5.39
CA ILE A 272 13.85 -11.37 6.34
C ILE A 272 13.90 -11.94 7.75
N VAL A 273 14.77 -11.37 8.58
CA VAL A 273 14.80 -11.64 10.03
C VAL A 273 14.42 -10.35 10.76
N TYR A 274 13.24 -10.34 11.38
CA TYR A 274 12.78 -9.19 12.14
C TYR A 274 13.33 -9.18 13.56
N VAL A 275 13.78 -8.01 13.99
CA VAL A 275 14.35 -7.75 15.32
C VAL A 275 13.72 -6.48 15.93
N ALA A 276 13.76 -6.36 17.26
CA ALA A 276 13.08 -5.28 17.97
C ALA A 276 13.82 -3.93 17.86
N THR A 277 15.15 -3.92 17.84
CA THR A 277 15.95 -2.68 17.91
C THR A 277 16.93 -2.54 16.75
N ARG A 278 17.47 -1.33 16.58
CA ARG A 278 18.48 -1.02 15.55
C ARG A 278 19.77 -1.76 15.85
N GLU A 279 20.18 -1.72 17.09
CA GLU A 279 21.41 -2.38 17.60
C GLU A 279 21.31 -3.90 17.38
N ALA A 280 20.13 -4.49 17.60
CA ALA A 280 19.91 -5.90 17.33
C ALA A 280 20.03 -6.22 15.83
N ALA A 281 19.54 -5.34 14.94
CA ALA A 281 19.66 -5.56 13.49
C ALA A 281 21.13 -5.59 13.05
N GLU A 282 21.93 -4.65 13.52
CA GLU A 282 23.35 -4.57 13.25
C GLU A 282 24.11 -5.77 13.85
N ALA A 283 23.83 -6.11 15.12
CA ALA A 283 24.50 -7.20 15.83
C ALA A 283 24.21 -8.57 15.20
N PHE A 284 22.95 -8.87 14.85
CA PHE A 284 22.60 -10.13 14.19
C PHE A 284 23.17 -10.23 12.78
N CYS A 285 23.20 -9.14 12.03
CA CYS A 285 23.83 -9.11 10.72
C CYS A 285 25.34 -9.39 10.81
N ALA A 286 26.04 -8.70 11.69
CA ALA A 286 27.48 -8.93 11.94
C ALA A 286 27.75 -10.36 12.39
N TRP A 287 26.96 -10.87 13.34
CA TRP A 287 27.04 -12.25 13.83
C TRP A 287 26.85 -13.28 12.69
N PHE A 288 25.87 -13.07 11.81
CA PHE A 288 25.61 -13.95 10.67
C PHE A 288 26.74 -13.89 9.64
N SER A 289 27.20 -12.71 9.28
CA SER A 289 28.25 -12.49 8.27
C SER A 289 29.59 -13.10 8.69
N CYS A 290 29.88 -13.19 9.99
CA CYS A 290 31.08 -13.88 10.49
C CYS A 290 31.02 -15.41 10.39
N ARG A 291 29.83 -16.00 10.22
CA ARG A 291 29.60 -17.45 10.28
C ARG A 291 29.18 -18.07 8.97
N ASP A 292 28.46 -17.30 8.18
CA ASP A 292 27.83 -17.73 6.93
C ASP A 292 28.34 -16.83 5.80
N GLY A 293 28.81 -17.38 4.72
CA GLY A 293 29.33 -16.59 3.59
C GLY A 293 28.27 -16.04 2.65
N ARG A 294 26.98 -16.26 2.94
CA ARG A 294 25.88 -15.75 2.10
C ARG A 294 25.68 -14.26 2.35
N PRO A 295 25.31 -13.48 1.29
CA PRO A 295 25.13 -12.03 1.39
C PRO A 295 24.01 -11.66 2.38
N ALA A 296 24.34 -10.80 3.33
CA ALA A 296 23.41 -10.31 4.34
C ALA A 296 23.63 -8.81 4.57
N GLU A 297 22.54 -8.10 4.86
CA GLU A 297 22.55 -6.69 5.22
C GLU A 297 21.61 -6.44 6.41
N TYR A 298 21.80 -5.33 7.11
CA TYR A 298 20.86 -4.87 8.11
C TYR A 298 20.06 -3.65 7.60
N PHE A 299 18.87 -3.43 8.16
CA PHE A 299 18.01 -2.32 7.77
C PHE A 299 17.20 -1.76 8.94
N HIS A 300 17.27 -0.46 9.16
CA HIS A 300 16.46 0.24 10.16
C HIS A 300 16.25 1.71 9.82
N GLY A 301 15.29 2.34 10.48
CA GLY A 301 14.89 3.73 10.21
C GLY A 301 15.96 4.79 10.52
N GLY A 302 17.02 4.45 11.27
CA GLY A 302 18.13 5.36 11.58
C GLY A 302 19.20 5.47 10.49
N MET A 303 19.13 4.63 9.45
CA MET A 303 20.10 4.64 8.35
C MET A 303 19.86 5.82 7.39
N PRO A 304 20.90 6.32 6.70
CA PRO A 304 20.80 7.26 5.60
C PRO A 304 19.84 6.79 4.50
N ALA A 305 19.17 7.72 3.84
CA ALA A 305 18.15 7.38 2.85
C ALA A 305 18.71 6.66 1.61
N ASP A 306 19.91 7.02 1.20
CA ASP A 306 20.66 6.41 0.09
C ASP A 306 21.07 4.97 0.38
N GLU A 307 21.56 4.69 1.59
CA GLU A 307 21.86 3.32 2.04
C GLU A 307 20.60 2.45 2.08
N ARG A 308 19.51 2.97 2.62
CA ARG A 308 18.23 2.26 2.64
C ARG A 308 17.76 1.93 1.22
N ALA A 309 17.89 2.88 0.28
CA ALA A 309 17.54 2.66 -1.12
C ALA A 309 18.42 1.57 -1.76
N ARG A 310 19.73 1.59 -1.52
CA ARG A 310 20.68 0.58 -2.00
C ARG A 310 20.31 -0.83 -1.53
N ILE A 311 20.06 -1.01 -0.23
CA ILE A 311 19.74 -2.32 0.34
C ILE A 311 18.40 -2.84 -0.21
N LEU A 312 17.40 -1.97 -0.36
CA LEU A 312 16.12 -2.32 -0.96
C LEU A 312 16.28 -2.79 -2.42
N GLU A 313 17.13 -2.13 -3.19
CA GLU A 313 17.40 -2.50 -4.57
C GLU A 313 18.14 -3.85 -4.65
N GLN A 314 19.18 -4.07 -3.86
CA GLN A 314 19.89 -5.33 -3.78
C GLN A 314 18.98 -6.48 -3.34
N PHE A 315 18.10 -6.25 -2.36
CA PHE A 315 17.12 -7.25 -1.93
C PHE A 315 16.12 -7.57 -3.04
N ARG A 316 15.61 -6.56 -3.76
CA ARG A 316 14.72 -6.75 -4.92
C ARG A 316 15.39 -7.51 -6.05
N ALA A 317 16.66 -7.20 -6.33
CA ALA A 317 17.47 -7.89 -7.34
C ALA A 317 17.81 -9.35 -6.98
N GLY A 318 17.59 -9.75 -5.71
CA GLY A 318 17.93 -11.10 -5.25
C GLY A 318 19.42 -11.29 -4.93
N GLU A 319 20.14 -10.21 -4.75
CA GLU A 319 21.56 -10.21 -4.40
C GLU A 319 21.81 -10.54 -2.92
N LEU A 320 20.79 -10.33 -2.07
CA LEU A 320 20.83 -10.62 -0.64
C LEU A 320 20.09 -11.91 -0.32
N PHE A 321 20.74 -12.76 0.47
CA PHE A 321 20.12 -13.95 1.03
C PHE A 321 19.19 -13.60 2.19
N VAL A 322 19.60 -12.68 3.08
CA VAL A 322 18.83 -12.27 4.25
C VAL A 322 19.02 -10.80 4.59
N VAL A 323 17.94 -10.17 5.05
CA VAL A 323 18.01 -8.83 5.64
C VAL A 323 17.57 -8.92 7.11
N PHE A 324 18.44 -8.47 8.02
CA PHE A 324 18.12 -8.32 9.44
C PHE A 324 17.53 -6.94 9.68
N ALA A 325 16.28 -6.86 10.08
CA ALA A 325 15.58 -5.58 10.02
C ALA A 325 14.65 -5.30 11.21
N THR A 326 14.49 -4.03 11.51
CA THR A 326 13.37 -3.58 12.33
C THR A 326 12.10 -3.50 11.47
N ASN A 327 10.95 -3.20 12.09
CA ASN A 327 9.67 -2.97 11.39
C ASN A 327 9.75 -1.87 10.30
N ALA A 328 10.81 -1.03 10.29
CA ALA A 328 11.08 -0.08 9.22
C ALA A 328 11.29 -0.75 7.84
N PHE A 329 11.78 -2.01 7.83
CA PHE A 329 11.87 -2.85 6.63
C PHE A 329 10.55 -3.59 6.43
N GLY A 330 9.52 -2.85 6.21
CA GLY A 330 8.20 -3.45 6.19
C GLY A 330 7.33 -2.87 5.10
N MET A 331 7.08 -1.62 5.20
CA MET A 331 6.15 -0.92 4.33
C MET A 331 6.85 -0.55 3.01
N GLY A 332 6.29 -1.01 1.87
CA GLY A 332 6.84 -0.73 0.53
C GLY A 332 7.72 -1.83 -0.07
N ILE A 333 7.92 -2.96 0.62
CA ILE A 333 8.66 -4.09 0.02
C ILE A 333 7.67 -4.97 -0.73
N ASP A 334 7.71 -4.90 -2.04
CA ASP A 334 6.93 -5.77 -2.93
C ASP A 334 7.88 -6.72 -3.69
N LYS A 335 8.49 -7.67 -2.94
CA LYS A 335 9.26 -8.78 -3.48
C LYS A 335 8.42 -10.06 -3.38
N PRO A 336 8.01 -10.65 -4.51
CA PRO A 336 7.08 -11.79 -4.49
C PRO A 336 7.71 -13.09 -3.98
N ASP A 337 8.99 -13.28 -4.19
CA ASP A 337 9.76 -14.50 -3.98
C ASP A 337 10.51 -14.57 -2.64
N VAL A 338 10.09 -13.81 -1.62
CA VAL A 338 10.60 -13.97 -0.25
C VAL A 338 10.24 -15.37 0.24
N ARG A 339 11.25 -16.17 0.60
CA ARG A 339 11.03 -17.57 0.98
C ARG A 339 10.81 -17.76 2.46
N PHE A 340 11.37 -16.89 3.29
CA PHE A 340 11.17 -16.99 4.74
C PHE A 340 11.11 -15.63 5.43
N VAL A 341 10.36 -15.61 6.52
CA VAL A 341 10.33 -14.51 7.49
C VAL A 341 10.51 -15.09 8.88
N LEU A 342 11.59 -14.72 9.54
CA LEU A 342 11.88 -15.14 10.91
C LEU A 342 11.74 -13.93 11.84
N HIS A 343 11.16 -14.13 13.01
CA HIS A 343 11.08 -13.11 14.05
C HIS A 343 11.98 -13.54 15.20
N ALA A 344 13.14 -12.88 15.35
CA ALA A 344 14.04 -13.10 16.47
C ALA A 344 13.52 -12.46 17.76
N HIS A 345 12.63 -11.47 17.65
CA HIS A 345 11.90 -10.84 18.75
C HIS A 345 10.41 -10.79 18.43
N ALA A 346 9.58 -10.89 19.45
CA ALA A 346 8.13 -10.81 19.27
C ALA A 346 7.73 -9.42 18.73
N PRO A 347 6.92 -9.35 17.67
CA PRO A 347 6.38 -8.09 17.18
C PRO A 347 5.38 -7.49 18.19
N ALA A 348 5.07 -6.20 18.02
CA ALA A 348 4.23 -5.44 18.96
C ALA A 348 2.78 -5.96 19.07
N SER A 349 2.28 -6.63 18.03
CA SER A 349 0.94 -7.20 18.01
C SER A 349 0.85 -8.43 17.09
N LEU A 350 -0.24 -9.18 17.19
CA LEU A 350 -0.53 -10.30 16.29
C LEU A 350 -0.75 -9.81 14.85
N GLU A 351 -1.37 -8.67 14.69
CA GLU A 351 -1.60 -8.04 13.39
C GLU A 351 -0.27 -7.68 12.72
N ALA A 352 0.67 -7.09 13.46
CA ALA A 352 2.02 -6.82 12.98
C ALA A 352 2.73 -8.11 12.56
N TYR A 353 2.65 -9.17 13.38
CA TYR A 353 3.19 -10.48 13.03
C TYR A 353 2.64 -11.02 11.71
N VAL A 354 1.32 -11.00 11.56
CA VAL A 354 0.65 -11.49 10.34
C VAL A 354 1.04 -10.66 9.11
N GLN A 355 1.16 -9.35 9.27
CA GLN A 355 1.56 -8.45 8.18
C GLN A 355 3.02 -8.67 7.76
N GLU A 356 3.92 -8.85 8.72
CA GLU A 356 5.33 -9.10 8.49
C GLU A 356 5.56 -10.51 7.91
N ALA A 357 5.02 -11.54 8.53
CA ALA A 357 5.05 -12.91 8.04
C ALA A 357 4.43 -13.04 6.63
N GLY A 358 3.36 -12.31 6.37
CA GLY A 358 2.65 -12.28 5.09
C GLY A 358 3.47 -11.72 3.91
N ARG A 359 4.71 -11.26 4.14
CA ARG A 359 5.64 -10.87 3.07
C ARG A 359 6.22 -12.08 2.35
N ALA A 360 6.31 -13.22 3.04
CA ALA A 360 6.82 -14.45 2.44
C ALA A 360 5.83 -15.06 1.44
N GLY A 361 6.33 -15.61 0.34
CA GLY A 361 5.58 -16.40 -0.63
C GLY A 361 4.42 -15.67 -1.33
N ARG A 362 4.55 -14.40 -1.67
CA ARG A 362 3.50 -13.64 -2.40
C ARG A 362 3.26 -14.15 -3.81
N ASP A 363 4.22 -14.85 -4.37
CA ASP A 363 4.14 -15.54 -5.67
C ASP A 363 3.33 -16.84 -5.62
N GLY A 364 2.91 -17.30 -4.43
CA GLY A 364 2.20 -18.54 -4.24
C GLY A 364 3.10 -19.76 -4.05
N ALA A 365 4.42 -19.64 -4.20
CA ALA A 365 5.35 -20.71 -3.90
C ALA A 365 5.46 -20.94 -2.38
N PRO A 366 5.85 -22.15 -1.95
CA PRO A 366 6.02 -22.48 -0.53
C PRO A 366 6.95 -21.49 0.17
N ALA A 367 6.53 -21.05 1.35
CA ALA A 367 7.28 -20.12 2.18
C ALA A 367 7.12 -20.46 3.66
N TYR A 368 8.03 -19.94 4.48
CA TYR A 368 8.12 -20.28 5.88
C TYR A 368 8.16 -19.02 6.75
N ALA A 369 7.39 -19.03 7.85
CA ALA A 369 7.41 -18.00 8.88
C ALA A 369 7.65 -18.64 10.25
N CYS A 370 8.59 -18.11 11.02
CA CYS A 370 8.88 -18.63 12.35
C CYS A 370 9.02 -17.50 13.36
N LEU A 371 8.37 -17.66 14.52
CA LEU A 371 8.53 -16.79 15.66
C LEU A 371 9.41 -17.47 16.72
N LEU A 372 10.55 -16.88 17.03
CA LEU A 372 11.34 -17.23 18.20
C LEU A 372 10.75 -16.46 19.38
N TYR A 373 10.10 -17.17 20.28
CA TYR A 373 9.36 -16.59 21.37
C TYR A 373 10.14 -16.69 22.69
N ASP A 374 10.55 -15.52 23.17
CA ASP A 374 11.14 -15.38 24.51
C ASP A 374 10.14 -14.60 25.42
N ARG A 375 9.94 -15.07 26.64
CA ARG A 375 9.12 -14.36 27.63
C ARG A 375 9.65 -12.97 27.99
N ALA A 376 10.97 -12.77 27.86
CA ALA A 376 11.60 -11.47 28.08
C ALA A 376 11.15 -10.41 27.05
N ASP A 377 10.85 -10.81 25.81
CA ASP A 377 10.44 -9.90 24.74
C ASP A 377 9.11 -9.19 25.06
N LEU A 378 8.21 -9.83 25.82
CA LEU A 378 6.92 -9.24 26.21
C LEU A 378 7.05 -8.05 27.17
N ARG A 379 8.17 -7.94 27.87
CA ARG A 379 8.42 -6.84 28.83
C ARG A 379 8.93 -5.56 28.15
N CYS A 380 9.44 -5.67 26.92
CA CYS A 380 9.96 -4.54 26.15
C CYS A 380 8.87 -3.78 25.35
N SER A 381 7.68 -4.37 25.21
CA SER A 381 6.57 -3.78 24.42
C SER A 381 5.61 -2.90 25.22
N SER A 382 5.86 -2.69 26.52
CA SER A 382 5.00 -1.91 27.42
C SER A 382 5.62 -0.58 27.89
N GLY A 383 6.59 -0.05 27.17
CA GLY A 383 7.23 1.24 27.44
C GLY A 383 6.93 2.31 26.40
#